data_fa4f3ea04d81edcc791040386afb68ee
#
_entry.id   fa4f3ea04d81edcc791040386afb68ee
#
_cell.length_a   1.000
_cell.length_b   1.000
_cell.length_c   1.000
_cell.angle_alpha   90.00
_cell.angle_beta   90.00
_cell.angle_gamma   90.00
#
_symmetry.space_group_name_H-M   'P 1'
#
loop_
_entity.id
_entity.type
_entity.pdbx_description
1 polymer ?
#
loop_
_entity_poly.entity_id
_entity_poly.type
_entity_poly.pdbx_seq_one_letter_code
_entity_poly.pdbx_strand_id
1 'polypeptide(L)'
;MDAEHQIVTADPEIISHKCDGEEEFLVLACDGIWDCLTSQQVIDFVRRAIANGDSLPKICEDMMHKCLAPDSELGGIGCDNMTVVVVASLNGRTVEEWQEWVKKRVDEKCEIAALRRRRRLLTPGSSQMATIRPSA
;
A
#
# COMPACT_ATOMS: atom_id res chain seq x y z
N MET A 1 22.03 3.05 33.42
CA MET A 1 21.27 3.98 32.55
C MET A 1 19.88 3.37 32.43
N ASP A 2 18.85 4.11 32.83
CA ASP A 2 17.48 3.61 32.81
C ASP A 2 17.06 3.33 31.35
N ALA A 3 16.15 2.37 31.16
CA ALA A 3 15.72 1.92 29.82
C ALA A 3 15.25 3.07 28.93
N GLU A 4 14.59 4.07 29.52
CA GLU A 4 14.07 5.27 28.85
C GLU A 4 15.16 6.23 28.32
N HIS A 5 16.41 6.08 28.79
CA HIS A 5 17.53 6.95 28.40
C HIS A 5 18.55 6.25 27.49
N GLN A 6 18.22 5.06 26.99
CA GLN A 6 19.07 4.34 26.06
C GLN A 6 18.94 4.92 24.64
N ILE A 7 20.01 4.82 23.85
CA ILE A 7 20.01 5.29 22.45
C ILE A 7 19.04 4.48 21.59
N VAL A 8 18.90 3.19 21.91
CA VAL A 8 17.91 2.30 21.30
C VAL A 8 16.96 1.87 22.40
N THR A 9 15.69 2.19 22.26
CA THR A 9 14.63 1.84 23.22
C THR A 9 13.73 0.77 22.63
N ALA A 10 13.11 -0.04 23.50
CA ALA A 10 12.09 -1.02 23.11
C ALA A 10 10.65 -0.45 23.23
N ASP A 11 10.52 0.85 23.53
CA ASP A 11 9.21 1.49 23.66
C ASP A 11 8.53 1.59 22.30
N PRO A 12 7.32 1.02 22.12
CA PRO A 12 6.60 1.09 20.87
C PRO A 12 5.95 2.46 20.68
N GLU A 13 5.92 2.94 19.45
CA GLU A 13 5.04 4.04 19.08
C GLU A 13 3.61 3.48 18.94
N ILE A 14 2.66 4.03 19.72
CA ILE A 14 1.28 3.55 19.77
C ILE A 14 0.36 4.58 19.14
N ILE A 15 -0.36 4.17 18.09
CA ILE A 15 -1.42 4.93 17.46
C ILE A 15 -2.73 4.16 17.64
N SER A 16 -3.77 4.85 18.13
CA SER A 16 -5.11 4.27 18.26
C SER A 16 -5.98 4.67 17.07
N HIS A 17 -6.64 3.68 16.47
CA HIS A 17 -7.62 3.87 15.42
C HIS A 17 -8.96 3.26 15.84
N LYS A 18 -10.05 4.02 15.70
CA LYS A 18 -11.40 3.50 15.95
C LYS A 18 -11.96 2.91 14.67
N CYS A 19 -12.18 1.60 14.66
CA CYS A 19 -12.80 0.93 13.54
C CYS A 19 -14.26 1.39 13.36
N ASP A 20 -14.62 1.72 12.13
CA ASP A 20 -15.98 2.15 11.74
C ASP A 20 -16.67 1.16 10.77
N GLY A 21 -16.00 0.06 10.44
CA GLY A 21 -16.51 -0.99 9.56
C GLY A 21 -16.17 -0.79 8.08
N GLU A 22 -15.44 0.29 7.76
CA GLU A 22 -14.97 0.55 6.39
C GLU A 22 -13.56 0.00 6.11
N GLU A 23 -12.89 -0.52 7.16
CA GLU A 23 -11.60 -1.18 7.03
C GLU A 23 -11.75 -2.49 6.25
N GLU A 24 -10.94 -2.65 5.22
CA GLU A 24 -10.96 -3.83 4.37
C GLU A 24 -10.11 -4.96 4.98
N PHE A 25 -8.93 -4.63 5.46
CA PHE A 25 -7.98 -5.56 6.07
C PHE A 25 -6.91 -4.80 6.87
N LEU A 26 -6.16 -5.56 7.67
CA LEU A 26 -4.95 -5.10 8.35
C LEU A 26 -3.76 -5.92 7.85
N VAL A 27 -2.60 -5.27 7.69
CA VAL A 27 -1.32 -5.94 7.38
C VAL A 27 -0.36 -5.71 8.52
N LEU A 28 0.18 -6.82 9.04
CA LEU A 28 1.28 -6.81 10.00
C LEU A 28 2.50 -7.41 9.32
N ALA A 29 3.62 -6.73 9.39
CA ALA A 29 4.86 -7.22 8.81
C ALA A 29 6.08 -6.71 9.58
N CYS A 30 7.22 -7.37 9.40
CA CYS A 30 8.51 -6.86 9.89
C CYS A 30 9.15 -5.90 8.86
N ASP A 31 10.29 -5.36 9.22
CA ASP A 31 11.09 -4.44 8.39
C ASP A 31 11.53 -5.04 7.06
N GLY A 32 11.77 -6.35 6.96
CA GLY A 32 12.03 -7.01 5.69
C GLY A 32 10.97 -6.77 4.60
N ILE A 33 9.75 -6.39 4.99
CA ILE A 33 8.70 -5.95 4.07
C ILE A 33 8.68 -4.41 3.95
N TRP A 34 8.74 -3.70 5.08
CA TRP A 34 8.58 -2.24 5.10
C TRP A 34 9.78 -1.48 4.48
N ASP A 35 10.97 -2.07 4.47
CA ASP A 35 12.15 -1.55 3.78
C ASP A 35 12.06 -1.71 2.26
N CYS A 36 11.31 -2.72 1.79
CA CYS A 36 11.11 -3.00 0.37
C CYS A 36 9.94 -2.23 -0.24
N LEU A 37 8.85 -2.06 0.53
CA LEU A 37 7.57 -1.53 0.06
C LEU A 37 7.04 -0.46 1.01
N THR A 38 6.63 0.66 0.46
CA THR A 38 5.89 1.66 1.25
C THR A 38 4.52 1.12 1.66
N SER A 39 3.93 1.65 2.73
CA SER A 39 2.59 1.25 3.21
C SER A 39 1.54 1.32 2.09
N GLN A 40 1.57 2.35 1.24
CA GLN A 40 0.64 2.47 0.11
C GLN A 40 0.85 1.37 -0.94
N GLN A 41 2.12 1.00 -1.23
CA GLN A 41 2.42 -0.09 -2.16
C GLN A 41 1.93 -1.43 -1.64
N VAL A 42 2.06 -1.69 -0.32
CA VAL A 42 1.52 -2.89 0.33
C VAL A 42 0.00 -2.92 0.22
N ILE A 43 -0.69 -1.83 0.57
CA ILE A 43 -2.15 -1.74 0.45
C ILE A 43 -2.63 -1.95 -0.99
N ASP A 44 -1.98 -1.30 -1.97
CA ASP A 44 -2.34 -1.46 -3.38
C ASP A 44 -2.07 -2.87 -3.90
N PHE A 45 -1.02 -3.54 -3.40
CA PHE A 45 -0.71 -4.92 -3.73
C PHE A 45 -1.80 -5.87 -3.21
N VAL A 46 -2.10 -5.81 -1.90
CA VAL A 46 -3.10 -6.66 -1.25
C VAL A 46 -4.49 -6.46 -1.88
N ARG A 47 -4.93 -5.21 -2.07
CA ARG A 47 -6.24 -4.91 -2.68
C ARG A 47 -6.39 -5.51 -4.08
N ARG A 48 -5.35 -5.39 -4.92
CA ARG A 48 -5.37 -5.97 -6.28
C ARG A 48 -5.41 -7.48 -6.24
N ALA A 49 -4.65 -8.11 -5.37
CA ALA A 49 -4.62 -9.56 -5.23
C ALA A 49 -5.98 -10.10 -4.73
N ILE A 50 -6.61 -9.45 -3.75
CA ILE A 50 -7.96 -9.78 -3.30
C ILE A 50 -8.97 -9.62 -4.45
N ALA A 51 -8.92 -8.52 -5.20
CA ALA A 51 -9.80 -8.29 -6.34
C ALA A 51 -9.63 -9.31 -7.47
N ASN A 52 -8.44 -9.89 -7.61
CA ASN A 52 -8.16 -11.00 -8.54
C ASN A 52 -8.65 -12.36 -8.01
N GLY A 53 -9.09 -12.46 -6.75
CA GLY A 53 -9.56 -13.69 -6.13
C GLY A 53 -8.45 -14.53 -5.50
N ASP A 54 -7.26 -13.97 -5.29
CA ASP A 54 -6.17 -14.67 -4.62
C ASP A 54 -6.51 -14.94 -3.14
N SER A 55 -6.09 -16.09 -2.62
CA SER A 55 -6.25 -16.43 -1.20
C SER A 55 -5.28 -15.64 -0.33
N LEU A 56 -5.65 -15.37 0.93
CA LEU A 56 -4.78 -14.62 1.85
C LEU A 56 -3.39 -15.23 2.04
N PRO A 57 -3.23 -16.57 2.17
CA PRO A 57 -1.89 -17.19 2.21
C PRO A 57 -1.08 -16.89 0.95
N LYS A 58 -1.68 -17.02 -0.24
CA LYS A 58 -1.01 -16.71 -1.52
C LYS A 58 -0.58 -15.26 -1.58
N ILE A 59 -1.41 -14.32 -1.12
CA ILE A 59 -1.07 -12.88 -1.08
C ILE A 59 0.17 -12.65 -0.21
N CYS A 60 0.26 -13.31 0.95
CA CYS A 60 1.43 -13.22 1.82
C CYS A 60 2.68 -13.77 1.13
N GLU A 61 2.60 -14.95 0.52
CA GLU A 61 3.71 -15.57 -0.21
C GLU A 61 4.19 -14.68 -1.37
N ASP A 62 3.27 -14.21 -2.21
CA ASP A 62 3.59 -13.36 -3.36
C ASP A 62 4.22 -12.01 -2.94
N MET A 63 3.79 -11.47 -1.80
CA MET A 63 4.37 -10.25 -1.24
C MET A 63 5.83 -10.48 -0.80
N MET A 64 6.11 -11.58 -0.09
CA MET A 64 7.48 -11.94 0.29
C MET A 64 8.36 -12.19 -0.95
N HIS A 65 7.85 -12.91 -1.94
CA HIS A 65 8.56 -13.11 -3.20
C HIS A 65 8.85 -11.81 -3.94
N LYS A 66 7.92 -10.85 -3.90
CA LYS A 66 8.11 -9.53 -4.50
C LYS A 66 9.22 -8.73 -3.82
N CYS A 67 9.39 -8.90 -2.50
CA CYS A 67 10.42 -8.21 -1.71
C CYS A 67 11.79 -8.93 -1.80
N LEU A 68 11.80 -10.22 -2.15
CA LEU A 68 13.02 -11.02 -2.16
C LEU A 68 14.01 -10.49 -3.20
N ALA A 69 15.22 -10.23 -2.77
CA ALA A 69 16.31 -9.84 -3.69
C ALA A 69 16.66 -10.97 -4.65
N PRO A 70 16.96 -10.68 -5.91
CA PRO A 70 17.37 -11.69 -6.90
C PRO A 70 18.75 -12.30 -6.56
N ASP A 71 19.57 -11.59 -5.79
CA ASP A 71 20.90 -11.99 -5.36
C ASP A 71 21.15 -11.48 -3.93
N SER A 72 21.65 -12.34 -3.08
CA SER A 72 21.95 -12.03 -1.67
C SER A 72 23.44 -11.84 -1.36
N GLU A 73 24.33 -12.01 -2.36
CA GLU A 73 25.79 -11.98 -2.10
C GLU A 73 26.29 -10.63 -1.61
N LEU A 74 25.64 -9.55 -2.01
CA LEU A 74 26.02 -8.17 -1.63
C LEU A 74 25.24 -7.62 -0.44
N GLY A 75 24.23 -8.35 0.06
CA GLY A 75 23.32 -7.86 1.09
C GLY A 75 22.44 -6.71 0.58
N GLY A 76 21.66 -6.11 1.46
CA GLY A 76 20.81 -4.95 1.16
C GLY A 76 19.31 -5.25 1.18
N ILE A 77 18.52 -4.38 0.54
CA ILE A 77 17.06 -4.49 0.52
C ILE A 77 16.64 -5.81 -0.13
N GLY A 78 15.77 -6.55 0.55
CA GLY A 78 15.27 -7.85 0.09
C GLY A 78 16.11 -9.05 0.51
N CYS A 79 17.16 -8.85 1.34
CA CYS A 79 18.00 -9.94 1.89
C CYS A 79 17.70 -10.26 3.36
N ASP A 80 16.73 -9.58 3.95
CA ASP A 80 16.36 -9.76 5.36
C ASP A 80 15.29 -10.84 5.54
N ASN A 81 15.11 -11.31 6.78
CA ASN A 81 14.02 -12.19 7.15
C ASN A 81 12.67 -11.47 6.94
N MET A 82 11.70 -12.18 6.43
CA MET A 82 10.39 -11.63 6.11
C MET A 82 9.30 -12.32 6.90
N THR A 83 8.43 -11.51 7.49
CA THR A 83 7.19 -11.97 8.12
C THR A 83 6.06 -11.06 7.66
N VAL A 84 4.95 -11.64 7.23
CA VAL A 84 3.75 -10.89 6.87
C VAL A 84 2.50 -11.67 7.25
N VAL A 85 1.51 -10.94 7.77
CA VAL A 85 0.17 -11.44 8.09
C VAL A 85 -0.85 -10.48 7.52
N VAL A 86 -1.82 -10.99 6.78
CA VAL A 86 -2.98 -10.22 6.30
C VAL A 86 -4.21 -10.70 7.04
N VAL A 87 -4.91 -9.78 7.71
CA VAL A 87 -6.13 -10.03 8.47
C VAL A 87 -7.32 -9.39 7.76
N ALA A 88 -8.27 -10.19 7.27
CA ALA A 88 -9.48 -9.70 6.64
C ALA A 88 -10.45 -9.09 7.69
N SER A 89 -10.94 -7.88 7.45
CA SER A 89 -12.00 -7.25 8.24
C SER A 89 -13.37 -7.66 7.68
N LEU A 90 -13.88 -8.80 8.11
CA LEU A 90 -15.11 -9.35 7.53
C LEU A 90 -16.36 -8.52 7.88
N ASN A 91 -16.41 -7.91 9.05
CA ASN A 91 -17.54 -7.07 9.51
C ASN A 91 -18.92 -7.76 9.30
N GLY A 92 -19.00 -9.06 9.64
CA GLY A 92 -20.21 -9.88 9.50
C GLY A 92 -20.44 -10.48 8.10
N ARG A 93 -19.55 -10.24 7.14
CA ARG A 93 -19.59 -10.85 5.79
C ARG A 93 -18.96 -12.24 5.80
N THR A 94 -19.31 -13.09 4.83
CA THR A 94 -18.48 -14.25 4.50
C THR A 94 -17.18 -13.81 3.81
N VAL A 95 -16.23 -14.72 3.65
CA VAL A 95 -14.97 -14.41 2.93
C VAL A 95 -15.25 -14.02 1.48
N GLU A 96 -16.17 -14.72 0.82
CA GLU A 96 -16.55 -14.46 -0.56
C GLU A 96 -17.23 -13.09 -0.72
N GLU A 97 -18.16 -12.74 0.18
CA GLU A 97 -18.82 -11.43 0.21
C GLU A 97 -17.83 -10.29 0.48
N TRP A 98 -16.86 -10.53 1.35
CA TRP A 98 -15.79 -9.58 1.64
C TRP A 98 -14.87 -9.38 0.42
N GLN A 99 -14.46 -10.44 -0.27
CA GLN A 99 -13.66 -10.35 -1.49
C GLN A 99 -14.38 -9.55 -2.57
N GLU A 100 -15.66 -9.84 -2.82
CA GLU A 100 -16.46 -9.11 -3.80
C GLU A 100 -16.64 -7.63 -3.41
N TRP A 101 -16.81 -7.33 -2.13
CA TRP A 101 -16.87 -5.96 -1.62
C TRP A 101 -15.56 -5.19 -1.84
N VAL A 102 -14.41 -5.80 -1.57
CA VAL A 102 -13.09 -5.19 -1.84
C VAL A 102 -12.89 -4.98 -3.34
N LYS A 103 -13.21 -5.99 -4.17
CA LYS A 103 -13.11 -5.92 -5.62
C LYS A 103 -13.91 -4.75 -6.19
N LYS A 104 -15.17 -4.61 -5.81
CA LYS A 104 -16.01 -3.49 -6.22
C LYS A 104 -15.37 -2.14 -5.91
N ARG A 105 -14.81 -1.98 -4.73
CA ARG A 105 -14.11 -0.74 -4.31
C ARG A 105 -12.81 -0.48 -5.09
N VAL A 106 -12.13 -1.54 -5.54
CA VAL A 106 -10.95 -1.43 -6.41
C VAL A 106 -11.37 -0.95 -7.79
N ASP A 107 -12.40 -1.55 -8.37
CA ASP A 107 -12.91 -1.21 -9.71
C ASP A 107 -13.41 0.23 -9.77
N GLU A 108 -14.19 0.68 -8.79
CA GLU A 108 -14.68 2.06 -8.67
C GLU A 108 -13.52 3.09 -8.62
N LYS A 109 -12.45 2.79 -7.88
CA LYS A 109 -11.25 3.66 -7.84
C LYS A 109 -10.53 3.70 -9.19
N CYS A 110 -10.45 2.57 -9.89
CA CYS A 110 -9.84 2.49 -11.21
C CYS A 110 -10.63 3.31 -12.24
N GLU A 111 -11.96 3.23 -12.22
CA GLU A 111 -12.84 4.02 -13.11
C GLU A 111 -12.69 5.54 -12.85
N ILE A 112 -12.72 5.96 -11.59
CA ILE A 112 -12.53 7.36 -11.21
C ILE A 112 -11.15 7.87 -11.67
N ALA A 113 -10.09 7.08 -11.49
CA ALA A 113 -8.75 7.43 -11.93
C ALA A 113 -8.67 7.55 -13.46
N ALA A 114 -9.31 6.64 -14.21
CA ALA A 114 -9.38 6.67 -15.67
C ALA A 114 -10.14 7.91 -16.18
N LEU A 115 -11.26 8.27 -15.55
CA LEU A 115 -12.04 9.47 -15.87
C LEU A 115 -11.24 10.76 -15.61
N ARG A 116 -10.53 10.84 -14.48
CA ARG A 116 -9.64 11.97 -14.16
C ARG A 116 -8.52 12.12 -15.18
N ARG A 117 -7.92 11.00 -15.62
CA ARG A 117 -6.87 11.00 -16.64
C ARG A 117 -7.40 11.47 -17.99
N ARG A 118 -8.58 10.99 -18.44
CA ARG A 118 -9.25 11.45 -19.67
C ARG A 118 -9.54 12.94 -19.63
N ARG A 119 -10.08 13.47 -18.53
CA ARG A 119 -10.37 14.87 -18.34
C ARG A 119 -9.11 15.74 -18.44
N ARG A 120 -7.99 15.28 -17.89
CA ARG A 120 -6.69 15.98 -17.95
C ARG A 120 -6.11 16.06 -19.36
N LEU A 121 -6.37 15.05 -20.20
CA LEU A 121 -5.94 15.01 -21.60
C LEU A 121 -6.84 15.89 -22.51
N LEU A 122 -8.08 16.14 -22.10
CA LEU A 122 -9.05 16.94 -22.87
C LEU A 122 -9.05 18.42 -22.48
N THR A 123 -8.39 18.83 -21.39
CA THR A 123 -8.13 20.24 -21.09
C THR A 123 -6.84 20.67 -21.77
N PRO A 124 -6.89 21.51 -22.85
CA PRO A 124 -5.70 22.07 -23.43
C PRO A 124 -4.99 22.88 -22.35
N GLY A 125 -3.70 22.65 -22.16
CA GLY A 125 -2.90 23.45 -21.25
C GLY A 125 -3.14 24.93 -21.52
N SER A 126 -3.49 25.67 -20.48
CA SER A 126 -3.47 27.15 -20.52
C SER A 126 -2.05 27.54 -20.89
N SER A 127 -1.91 27.93 -22.15
CA SER A 127 -0.71 28.51 -22.72
C SER A 127 -0.28 29.66 -21.81
N GLN A 128 0.92 29.53 -21.22
CA GLN A 128 1.59 30.68 -20.60
C GLN A 128 1.76 31.73 -21.68
N MET A 129 0.94 32.77 -21.65
CA MET A 129 1.22 34.01 -22.40
C MET A 129 2.53 34.59 -21.86
N ALA A 130 3.59 34.37 -22.64
CA ALA A 130 4.84 35.08 -22.46
C ALA A 130 4.57 36.55 -22.70
N THR A 131 4.54 37.34 -21.63
CA THR A 131 4.48 38.81 -21.70
C THR A 131 5.84 39.28 -22.20
N ILE A 132 5.92 39.62 -23.48
CA ILE A 132 7.06 40.34 -24.06
C ILE A 132 7.01 41.76 -23.49
N ARG A 133 7.98 42.12 -22.65
CA ARG A 133 8.20 43.52 -22.23
C ARG A 133 8.92 44.25 -23.40
N PRO A 134 8.44 45.39 -23.86
CA PRO A 134 9.22 46.21 -24.79
C PRO A 134 10.37 46.88 -24.04
N SER A 135 11.56 46.75 -24.57
CA SER A 135 12.74 47.49 -24.13
C SER A 135 12.66 48.91 -24.63
N ALA A 136 12.81 49.85 -23.68
CA ALA A 136 13.11 51.25 -23.97
C ALA A 136 14.63 51.45 -23.91
#